data_9a7ad4bbd167ed4432ebb8eb1da42bf9
#
_entry.id   9a7ad4bbd167ed4432ebb8eb1da42bf9
#
_cell.length_a   1.000
_cell.length_b   1.000
_cell.length_c   1.000
_cell.angle_alpha   90.00
_cell.angle_beta   90.00
_cell.angle_gamma   90.00
#
_symmetry.space_group_name_H-M   'P 1'
#
loop_
_entity.id
_entity.type
_entity.pdbx_description
1 polymer ?
#
loop_
_entity_poly.entity_id
_entity_poly.type
_entity_poly.pdbx_seq_one_letter_code
_entity_poly.pdbx_strand_id
1 'polypeptide(L)'
;DGDTKVVADYRETLGDMLLDNFTRTWTAWAHSHGAITRNQAHGSPANLIDCYAAVDIPEIEGFGLTNFGIKGLRQDPGKTRKNDSDFSMLKYAPSAAHIMGKPYTSSETFTWLTEHFRTSLSQMKPDMDLMFCAGVNHMFFHGTAYSPQHETWPGWRFYASIDMSPNNTIWRDAP
;
A
#
# COMPACT_ATOMS: atom_id res chain seq x y z
N ASP A 1 -29.36 10.01 22.54
CA ASP A 1 -28.48 9.72 21.53
C ASP A 1 -28.89 8.69 20.44
N GLY A 2 -30.16 8.83 19.99
CA GLY A 2 -30.68 8.03 18.89
C GLY A 2 -29.92 8.22 17.59
N ASP A 3 -29.44 9.42 17.31
CA ASP A 3 -28.69 9.76 16.08
C ASP A 3 -27.37 8.99 15.96
N THR A 4 -26.66 8.76 17.08
CA THR A 4 -25.39 8.02 17.08
C THR A 4 -25.62 6.55 16.72
N LYS A 5 -26.69 5.95 17.20
CA LYS A 5 -27.04 4.56 16.86
C LYS A 5 -27.42 4.43 15.39
N VAL A 6 -28.24 5.32 14.88
CA VAL A 6 -28.62 5.34 13.45
C VAL A 6 -27.41 5.47 12.55
N VAL A 7 -26.45 6.34 12.91
CA VAL A 7 -25.20 6.48 12.16
C VAL A 7 -24.35 5.22 12.22
N ALA A 8 -24.30 4.54 13.37
CA ALA A 8 -23.57 3.28 13.51
C ALA A 8 -24.20 2.18 12.63
N ASP A 9 -25.52 1.99 12.74
CA ASP A 9 -26.27 1.01 11.94
C ASP A 9 -26.15 1.27 10.43
N TYR A 10 -26.16 2.54 10.02
CA TYR A 10 -25.96 2.93 8.63
C TYR A 10 -24.55 2.59 8.14
N ARG A 11 -23.52 2.88 8.94
CA ARG A 11 -22.13 2.56 8.59
C ARG A 11 -21.88 1.06 8.53
N GLU A 12 -22.44 0.30 9.44
CA GLU A 12 -22.40 -1.16 9.44
C GLU A 12 -23.03 -1.70 8.17
N THR A 13 -24.23 -1.25 7.82
CA THR A 13 -24.91 -1.64 6.58
C THR A 13 -24.06 -1.35 5.34
N LEU A 14 -23.45 -0.17 5.25
CA LEU A 14 -22.56 0.15 4.13
C LEU A 14 -21.33 -0.75 4.08
N GLY A 15 -20.78 -1.09 5.24
CA GLY A 15 -19.66 -2.01 5.37
C GLY A 15 -20.00 -3.40 4.88
N ASP A 16 -21.15 -3.95 5.30
CA ASP A 16 -21.64 -5.26 4.89
C ASP A 16 -21.92 -5.30 3.39
N MET A 17 -22.56 -4.27 2.86
CA MET A 17 -22.81 -4.15 1.42
C MET A 17 -21.51 -4.12 0.60
N LEU A 18 -20.49 -3.41 1.06
CA LEU A 18 -19.18 -3.40 0.39
C LEU A 18 -18.54 -4.79 0.41
N LEU A 19 -18.57 -5.44 1.56
CA LEU A 19 -17.97 -6.76 1.72
C LEU A 19 -18.70 -7.81 0.85
N ASP A 20 -20.01 -7.88 0.95
CA ASP A 20 -20.82 -8.96 0.33
C ASP A 20 -21.08 -8.69 -1.15
N ASN A 21 -21.54 -7.47 -1.49
CA ASN A 21 -21.99 -7.18 -2.84
C ASN A 21 -20.84 -6.77 -3.78
N PHE A 22 -19.71 -6.33 -3.24
CA PHE A 22 -18.56 -5.96 -4.04
C PHE A 22 -17.38 -6.93 -3.84
N THR A 23 -16.76 -6.96 -2.68
CA THR A 23 -15.47 -7.66 -2.49
C THR A 23 -15.60 -9.18 -2.72
N ARG A 24 -16.56 -9.82 -2.08
CA ARG A 24 -16.80 -11.27 -2.25
C ARG A 24 -17.30 -11.62 -3.65
N THR A 25 -18.19 -10.79 -4.18
CA THR A 25 -18.72 -10.98 -5.54
C THR A 25 -17.63 -10.87 -6.58
N TRP A 26 -16.79 -9.85 -6.48
CA TRP A 26 -15.64 -9.66 -7.38
C TRP A 26 -14.63 -10.81 -7.27
N THR A 27 -14.30 -11.24 -6.06
CA THR A 27 -13.39 -12.38 -5.84
C THR A 27 -13.97 -13.67 -6.45
N ALA A 28 -15.24 -13.96 -6.23
CA ALA A 28 -15.91 -15.13 -6.81
C ALA A 28 -15.94 -15.07 -8.35
N TRP A 29 -16.18 -13.90 -8.91
CA TRP A 29 -16.11 -13.69 -10.35
C TRP A 29 -14.70 -13.95 -10.90
N ALA A 30 -13.67 -13.40 -10.27
CA ALA A 30 -12.28 -13.63 -10.66
C ALA A 30 -11.93 -15.13 -10.65
N HIS A 31 -12.31 -15.84 -9.59
CA HIS A 31 -12.09 -17.29 -9.48
C HIS A 31 -12.79 -18.07 -10.61
N SER A 32 -14.01 -17.67 -10.98
CA SER A 32 -14.73 -18.30 -12.10
C SER A 32 -14.05 -18.12 -13.46
N HIS A 33 -13.11 -17.17 -13.55
CA HIS A 33 -12.31 -16.89 -14.74
C HIS A 33 -10.84 -17.35 -14.60
N GLY A 34 -10.53 -18.13 -13.56
CA GLY A 34 -9.18 -18.65 -13.34
C GLY A 34 -8.17 -17.59 -12.86
N ALA A 35 -8.65 -16.46 -12.34
CA ALA A 35 -7.84 -15.37 -11.80
C ALA A 35 -7.94 -15.31 -10.27
N ILE A 36 -6.97 -14.65 -9.65
CA ILE A 36 -6.96 -14.33 -8.22
C ILE A 36 -7.06 -12.82 -8.01
N THR A 37 -7.49 -12.41 -6.83
CA THR A 37 -7.69 -11.02 -6.48
C THR A 37 -6.61 -10.50 -5.54
N ARG A 38 -6.18 -9.26 -5.76
CA ARG A 38 -5.33 -8.48 -4.86
C ARG A 38 -6.03 -7.16 -4.56
N ASN A 39 -6.16 -6.81 -3.30
CA ASN A 39 -6.94 -5.63 -2.90
C ASN A 39 -6.41 -4.95 -1.66
N GLN A 40 -6.46 -3.63 -1.69
CA GLN A 40 -6.27 -2.74 -0.55
C GLN A 40 -7.65 -2.45 0.07
N ALA A 41 -7.81 -2.73 1.36
CA ALA A 41 -9.06 -2.48 2.06
C ALA A 41 -9.03 -1.21 2.93
N HIS A 42 -7.85 -0.67 3.23
CA HIS A 42 -7.74 0.55 4.03
C HIS A 42 -8.49 1.73 3.39
N GLY A 43 -9.09 2.57 4.22
CA GLY A 43 -9.96 3.65 3.75
C GLY A 43 -11.38 3.23 3.38
N SER A 44 -11.71 1.94 3.36
CA SER A 44 -13.07 1.47 3.11
C SER A 44 -13.97 1.65 4.34
N PRO A 45 -15.30 1.77 4.17
CA PRO A 45 -16.23 1.89 5.29
C PRO A 45 -16.48 0.58 6.04
N ALA A 46 -15.98 -0.55 5.54
CA ALA A 46 -16.21 -1.87 6.11
C ALA A 46 -15.17 -2.24 7.18
N ASN A 47 -15.37 -3.38 7.85
CA ASN A 47 -14.34 -3.99 8.68
C ASN A 47 -13.14 -4.37 7.81
N LEU A 48 -11.99 -3.77 8.07
CA LEU A 48 -10.79 -3.94 7.25
C LEU A 48 -10.30 -5.38 7.24
N ILE A 49 -10.33 -6.07 8.39
CA ILE A 49 -9.87 -7.45 8.49
C ILE A 49 -10.74 -8.38 7.64
N ASP A 50 -12.05 -8.20 7.66
CA ASP A 50 -12.98 -9.01 6.85
C ASP A 50 -12.77 -8.75 5.35
N CYS A 51 -12.57 -7.49 4.96
CA CYS A 51 -12.29 -7.13 3.57
C CYS A 51 -10.94 -7.70 3.09
N TYR A 52 -9.91 -7.67 3.93
CA TYR A 52 -8.63 -8.32 3.63
C TYR A 52 -8.75 -9.85 3.56
N ALA A 53 -9.56 -10.42 4.44
CA ALA A 53 -9.82 -11.87 4.45
C ALA A 53 -10.58 -12.35 3.20
N ALA A 54 -11.37 -11.51 2.58
CA ALA A 54 -12.23 -11.85 1.45
C ALA A 54 -11.51 -11.92 0.09
N VAL A 55 -10.26 -11.50 -0.01
CA VAL A 55 -9.47 -11.53 -1.25
C VAL A 55 -8.30 -12.50 -1.15
N ASP A 56 -7.69 -12.88 -2.26
CA ASP A 56 -6.60 -13.87 -2.27
C ASP A 56 -5.29 -13.28 -1.72
N ILE A 57 -4.96 -12.08 -2.12
CA ILE A 57 -3.76 -11.35 -1.70
C ILE A 57 -4.19 -10.05 -1.01
N PRO A 58 -4.27 -10.04 0.32
CA PRO A 58 -4.46 -8.80 1.07
C PRO A 58 -3.27 -7.86 0.85
N GLU A 59 -3.55 -6.59 0.56
CA GLU A 59 -2.54 -5.59 0.28
C GLU A 59 -2.66 -4.38 1.18
N ILE A 60 -1.53 -3.97 1.76
CA ILE A 60 -1.41 -2.69 2.46
C ILE A 60 -0.74 -1.64 1.59
N GLU A 61 -0.77 -0.41 2.03
CA GLU A 61 -0.04 0.69 1.44
C GLU A 61 0.63 1.53 2.54
N GLY A 62 1.84 2.02 2.27
CA GLY A 62 2.53 2.99 3.10
C GLY A 62 2.53 4.36 2.43
N PHE A 63 1.98 5.37 3.13
CA PHE A 63 1.65 6.67 2.52
C PHE A 63 2.70 7.74 2.69
N GLY A 64 3.82 7.53 3.24
CA GLY A 64 4.75 8.63 3.43
C GLY A 64 6.08 8.24 4.01
N LEU A 65 6.93 9.26 4.12
CA LEU A 65 8.27 9.14 4.68
C LEU A 65 8.22 9.14 6.20
N THR A 66 8.54 8.01 6.81
CA THR A 66 8.64 7.89 8.26
C THR A 66 9.98 8.40 8.78
N ASN A 67 9.94 9.14 9.88
CA ASN A 67 11.15 9.48 10.62
C ASN A 67 11.54 8.34 11.55
N PHE A 68 12.48 7.52 11.13
CA PHE A 68 12.99 6.38 11.91
C PHE A 68 14.00 6.76 13.02
N GLY A 69 14.35 8.05 13.16
CA GLY A 69 15.37 8.49 14.13
C GLY A 69 16.79 8.02 13.80
N ILE A 70 17.05 7.56 12.61
CA ILE A 70 18.36 7.06 12.18
C ILE A 70 19.27 8.25 11.92
N LYS A 71 20.41 8.30 12.63
CA LYS A 71 21.40 9.37 12.48
C LYS A 71 21.96 9.38 11.06
N GLY A 72 21.93 10.55 10.43
CA GLY A 72 22.46 10.74 9.07
C GLY A 72 21.51 10.34 7.96
N LEU A 73 20.36 9.74 8.30
CA LEU A 73 19.33 9.49 7.30
C LEU A 73 18.71 10.82 6.85
N ARG A 74 18.66 11.03 5.54
CA ARG A 74 18.05 12.23 4.97
C ARG A 74 16.57 12.31 5.36
N GLN A 75 16.16 13.50 5.75
CA GLN A 75 14.77 13.85 5.99
C GLN A 75 14.38 14.98 5.04
N ASP A 76 13.19 14.88 4.48
CA ASP A 76 12.61 15.91 3.62
C ASP A 76 11.67 16.77 4.46
N PRO A 77 12.01 18.05 4.73
CA PRO A 77 11.19 18.94 5.56
C PRO A 77 9.76 19.03 5.04
N GLY A 78 8.78 18.90 5.94
CA GLY A 78 7.35 18.91 5.60
C GLY A 78 6.83 17.65 4.90
N LYS A 79 7.69 16.71 4.56
CA LYS A 79 7.32 15.42 3.95
C LYS A 79 7.58 14.23 4.87
N THR A 80 8.61 14.32 5.72
CA THR A 80 8.95 13.27 6.68
C THR A 80 8.18 13.51 7.99
N ARG A 81 7.46 12.52 8.47
CA ARG A 81 6.65 12.60 9.70
C ARG A 81 7.01 11.48 10.65
N LYS A 82 6.71 11.70 11.92
CA LYS A 82 6.79 10.64 12.92
C LYS A 82 5.57 9.71 12.74
N ASN A 83 5.81 8.42 12.62
CA ASN A 83 4.77 7.38 12.44
C ASN A 83 3.88 7.59 11.20
N ASP A 84 4.43 8.07 10.09
CA ASP A 84 3.64 8.21 8.87
C ASP A 84 3.24 6.84 8.29
N SER A 85 4.09 5.82 8.48
CA SER A 85 3.72 4.42 8.31
C SER A 85 3.38 3.83 9.69
N ASP A 86 2.12 3.96 10.10
CA ASP A 86 1.65 3.38 11.37
C ASP A 86 1.73 1.85 11.31
N PHE A 87 2.49 1.26 12.24
CA PHE A 87 2.75 -0.17 12.26
C PHE A 87 1.47 -1.00 12.43
N SER A 88 0.49 -0.50 13.19
CA SER A 88 -0.80 -1.19 13.37
C SER A 88 -1.54 -1.31 12.04
N MET A 89 -1.53 -0.25 11.24
CA MET A 89 -2.14 -0.22 9.91
C MET A 89 -1.45 -1.19 8.95
N LEU A 90 -0.12 -1.23 8.99
CA LEU A 90 0.66 -2.19 8.20
C LEU A 90 0.39 -3.64 8.58
N LYS A 91 -0.10 -3.92 9.81
CA LYS A 91 -0.43 -5.26 10.31
C LYS A 91 -1.79 -5.78 9.87
N TYR A 92 -2.71 -4.96 9.39
CA TYR A 92 -4.08 -5.43 9.09
C TYR A 92 -4.12 -6.50 8.01
N ALA A 93 -3.52 -6.26 6.85
CA ALA A 93 -3.49 -7.26 5.78
C ALA A 93 -2.71 -8.52 6.16
N PRO A 94 -1.48 -8.43 6.73
CA PRO A 94 -0.76 -9.60 7.22
C PRO A 94 -1.54 -10.40 8.28
N SER A 95 -2.26 -9.73 9.17
CA SER A 95 -3.08 -10.40 10.20
C SER A 95 -4.20 -11.22 9.57
N ALA A 96 -4.92 -10.63 8.62
CA ALA A 96 -5.96 -11.35 7.87
C ALA A 96 -5.38 -12.53 7.09
N ALA A 97 -4.26 -12.32 6.39
CA ALA A 97 -3.59 -13.39 5.64
C ALA A 97 -3.17 -14.54 6.55
N HIS A 98 -2.57 -14.26 7.71
CA HIS A 98 -2.12 -15.25 8.66
C HIS A 98 -3.28 -16.10 9.20
N ILE A 99 -4.36 -15.47 9.65
CA ILE A 99 -5.54 -16.15 10.19
C ILE A 99 -6.20 -17.03 9.12
N MET A 100 -6.25 -16.55 7.87
CA MET A 100 -6.86 -17.27 6.75
C MET A 100 -5.93 -18.26 6.06
N GLY A 101 -4.68 -18.40 6.52
CA GLY A 101 -3.70 -19.31 5.91
C GLY A 101 -3.28 -18.93 4.49
N LYS A 102 -3.35 -17.62 4.15
CA LYS A 102 -2.96 -17.14 2.83
C LYS A 102 -1.44 -17.01 2.72
N PRO A 103 -0.84 -17.43 1.59
CA PRO A 103 0.63 -17.43 1.44
C PRO A 103 1.22 -16.05 1.21
N TYR A 104 0.44 -15.11 0.70
CA TYR A 104 0.91 -13.79 0.31
C TYR A 104 0.20 -12.67 1.04
N THR A 105 0.99 -11.68 1.45
CA THR A 105 0.55 -10.35 1.81
C THR A 105 1.38 -9.36 1.02
N SER A 106 0.71 -8.52 0.23
CA SER A 106 1.40 -7.53 -0.59
C SER A 106 1.38 -6.14 0.02
N SER A 107 2.21 -5.28 -0.52
CA SER A 107 2.15 -3.85 -0.28
C SER A 107 2.35 -3.06 -1.57
N GLU A 108 1.58 -2.01 -1.73
CA GLU A 108 1.97 -0.89 -2.56
C GLU A 108 3.00 -0.08 -1.78
N THR A 109 4.23 -0.02 -2.27
CA THR A 109 5.38 0.40 -1.50
C THR A 109 5.99 1.67 -2.10
N PHE A 110 6.32 2.65 -1.25
CA PHE A 110 6.90 3.93 -1.64
C PHE A 110 5.97 4.87 -2.42
N THR A 111 4.69 4.87 -2.09
CA THR A 111 3.73 5.88 -2.57
C THR A 111 3.98 7.21 -1.83
N TRP A 112 5.11 7.83 -2.12
CA TRP A 112 5.58 9.01 -1.40
C TRP A 112 5.43 10.29 -2.22
N LEU A 113 4.94 11.35 -1.59
CA LEU A 113 4.85 12.70 -2.15
C LEU A 113 6.20 13.44 -1.97
N THR A 114 7.24 12.96 -2.62
CA THR A 114 8.57 13.55 -2.59
C THR A 114 8.92 14.28 -3.89
N GLU A 115 10.03 15.00 -3.90
CA GLU A 115 10.58 15.52 -5.14
C GLU A 115 11.15 14.39 -5.99
N HIS A 116 10.88 14.45 -7.29
CA HIS A 116 11.36 13.49 -8.27
C HIS A 116 12.89 13.33 -8.24
N PHE A 117 13.35 12.10 -8.38
CA PHE A 117 14.77 11.71 -8.42
C PHE A 117 15.62 12.09 -7.19
N ARG A 118 14.96 12.38 -6.05
CA ARG A 118 15.67 12.77 -4.82
C ARG A 118 15.68 11.71 -3.73
N THR A 119 14.84 10.70 -3.84
CA THR A 119 14.81 9.60 -2.86
C THR A 119 16.03 8.71 -3.04
N SER A 120 16.72 8.44 -1.95
CA SER A 120 17.87 7.52 -1.93
C SER A 120 17.47 6.13 -1.46
N LEU A 121 18.25 5.12 -1.81
CA LEU A 121 18.06 3.74 -1.33
C LEU A 121 18.12 3.67 0.21
N SER A 122 18.94 4.51 0.85
CA SER A 122 19.01 4.58 2.31
C SER A 122 17.73 5.10 2.97
N GLN A 123 16.91 5.89 2.26
CA GLN A 123 15.57 6.29 2.75
C GLN A 123 14.55 5.18 2.54
N MET A 124 14.67 4.41 1.46
CA MET A 124 13.76 3.32 1.12
C MET A 124 13.92 2.12 2.04
N LYS A 125 15.17 1.77 2.36
CA LYS A 125 15.50 0.54 3.09
C LYS A 125 14.78 0.40 4.46
N PRO A 126 14.77 1.40 5.35
CA PRO A 126 14.09 1.29 6.64
C PRO A 126 12.57 1.10 6.50
N ASP A 127 11.94 1.73 5.51
CA ASP A 127 10.50 1.57 5.27
C ASP A 127 10.17 0.16 4.74
N MET A 128 11.00 -0.33 3.84
CA MET A 128 10.90 -1.72 3.35
C MET A 128 11.07 -2.73 4.49
N ASP A 129 12.04 -2.52 5.38
CA ASP A 129 12.24 -3.36 6.55
C ASP A 129 11.03 -3.34 7.50
N LEU A 130 10.43 -2.17 7.68
CA LEU A 130 9.21 -2.03 8.48
C LEU A 130 8.06 -2.85 7.88
N MET A 131 7.90 -2.85 6.57
CA MET A 131 6.92 -3.66 5.85
C MET A 131 7.16 -5.17 6.07
N PHE A 132 8.42 -5.64 5.97
CA PHE A 132 8.78 -7.02 6.28
C PHE A 132 8.47 -7.37 7.73
N CYS A 133 8.82 -6.50 8.69
CA CYS A 133 8.50 -6.70 10.10
C CYS A 133 6.99 -6.76 10.35
N ALA A 134 6.20 -6.05 9.56
CA ALA A 134 4.74 -6.11 9.61
C ALA A 134 4.18 -7.44 9.09
N GLY A 135 4.92 -8.16 8.25
CA GLY A 135 4.53 -9.45 7.67
C GLY A 135 4.24 -9.40 6.17
N VAL A 136 4.58 -8.31 5.50
CA VAL A 136 4.53 -8.24 4.04
C VAL A 136 5.60 -9.14 3.47
N ASN A 137 5.28 -9.92 2.44
CA ASN A 137 6.21 -10.81 1.75
C ASN A 137 6.13 -10.69 0.21
N HIS A 138 5.38 -9.72 -0.29
CA HIS A 138 5.21 -9.48 -1.73
C HIS A 138 5.06 -7.98 -1.99
N MET A 139 6.13 -7.33 -2.45
CA MET A 139 6.16 -5.88 -2.61
C MET A 139 5.95 -5.46 -4.05
N PHE A 140 5.12 -4.44 -4.24
CA PHE A 140 4.96 -3.72 -5.50
C PHE A 140 5.46 -2.31 -5.31
N PHE A 141 6.56 -1.98 -5.94
CA PHE A 141 7.14 -0.64 -5.83
C PHE A 141 6.33 0.37 -6.64
N HIS A 142 5.92 1.44 -5.99
CA HIS A 142 5.21 2.54 -6.61
C HIS A 142 6.16 3.74 -6.75
N GLY A 143 6.62 4.11 -7.93
CA GLY A 143 6.40 3.25 -9.09
C GLY A 143 7.10 3.84 -10.31
N THR A 144 6.73 3.34 -11.46
CA THR A 144 7.29 3.78 -12.73
C THR A 144 6.18 4.22 -13.67
N ALA A 145 6.24 5.47 -14.15
CA ALA A 145 5.39 5.89 -15.24
C ALA A 145 5.95 5.35 -16.58
N TYR A 146 5.08 4.78 -17.40
CA TYR A 146 5.46 4.42 -18.77
C TYR A 146 5.68 5.70 -19.59
N SER A 147 6.86 5.84 -20.18
CA SER A 147 7.19 6.97 -21.05
C SER A 147 7.37 6.49 -22.48
N PRO A 148 6.72 7.14 -23.46
CA PRO A 148 6.96 6.85 -24.87
C PRO A 148 8.43 7.09 -25.23
N GLN A 149 8.91 6.33 -26.22
CA GLN A 149 10.33 6.32 -26.61
C GLN A 149 10.86 7.67 -27.12
N HIS A 150 9.98 8.53 -27.59
CA HIS A 150 10.31 9.87 -28.11
C HIS A 150 10.30 10.98 -27.04
N GLU A 151 9.88 10.66 -25.80
CA GLU A 151 9.90 11.63 -24.72
C GLU A 151 11.32 11.96 -24.28
N THR A 152 11.56 13.24 -24.02
CA THR A 152 12.85 13.69 -23.50
C THR A 152 13.04 13.23 -22.05
N TRP A 153 14.29 13.00 -21.64
CA TRP A 153 14.60 12.70 -20.25
C TRP A 153 14.07 13.81 -19.32
N PRO A 154 13.46 13.49 -18.18
CA PRO A 154 13.33 12.18 -17.54
C PRO A 154 12.11 11.35 -17.98
N GLY A 155 11.35 11.79 -18.95
CA GLY A 155 10.13 11.15 -19.39
C GLY A 155 8.92 11.53 -18.52
N TRP A 156 7.85 10.78 -18.66
CA TRP A 156 6.65 10.97 -17.86
C TRP A 156 6.89 10.54 -16.40
N ARG A 157 6.24 11.24 -15.49
CA ARG A 157 6.37 11.02 -14.05
C ARG A 157 5.00 10.96 -13.40
N PHE A 158 4.92 10.25 -12.29
CA PHE A 158 3.73 10.22 -11.46
C PHE A 158 4.01 10.95 -10.14
N TYR A 159 3.11 11.82 -9.70
CA TYR A 159 3.34 12.76 -8.60
C TYR A 159 3.54 12.09 -7.22
N ALA A 160 3.06 10.87 -7.03
CA ALA A 160 3.14 10.12 -5.78
C ALA A 160 4.02 8.88 -5.95
N SER A 161 5.28 9.08 -6.33
CA SER A 161 6.21 8.01 -6.64
C SER A 161 7.64 8.45 -6.38
N ILE A 162 8.51 7.51 -6.13
CA ILE A 162 9.95 7.72 -5.97
C ILE A 162 10.74 7.52 -7.26
N ASP A 163 10.08 7.51 -8.38
CA ASP A 163 10.69 7.34 -9.72
C ASP A 163 11.54 6.06 -9.84
N MET A 164 10.92 4.91 -9.63
CA MET A 164 11.51 3.58 -9.83
C MET A 164 11.64 3.26 -11.33
N SER A 165 12.22 4.17 -12.08
CA SER A 165 12.34 4.09 -13.53
C SER A 165 13.72 3.59 -13.95
N PRO A 166 13.86 2.83 -15.03
CA PRO A 166 15.16 2.50 -15.63
C PRO A 166 16.00 3.73 -15.97
N ASN A 167 15.37 4.88 -16.15
CA ASN A 167 16.03 6.17 -16.37
C ASN A 167 16.66 6.76 -15.10
N ASN A 168 16.28 6.27 -13.93
CA ASN A 168 16.90 6.66 -12.66
C ASN A 168 18.15 5.82 -12.41
N THR A 169 19.28 6.48 -12.30
CA THR A 169 20.60 5.81 -12.21
C THR A 169 20.77 4.96 -10.96
N ILE A 170 20.02 5.22 -9.89
CA ILE A 170 20.08 4.41 -8.65
C ILE A 170 19.33 3.09 -8.78
N TRP A 171 18.48 2.93 -9.79
CA TRP A 171 17.63 1.75 -9.92
C TRP A 171 18.43 0.44 -10.05
N ARG A 172 19.56 0.47 -10.76
CA ARG A 172 20.43 -0.70 -10.91
C ARG A 172 20.99 -1.24 -9.59
N ASP A 173 21.03 -0.41 -8.56
CA ASP A 173 21.58 -0.74 -7.23
C ASP A 173 20.46 -1.06 -6.22
N ALA A 174 19.19 -1.04 -6.66
CA ALA A 174 18.02 -1.27 -5.79
C ALA A 174 17.69 -2.75 -5.55
N PRO A 175 17.82 -3.68 -6.52
CA PRO A 175 17.56 -5.10 -6.34
C PRO A 175 18.50 -5.80 -5.38
#